data_9b9d93fd6ee37b6a5aaa4f4fe15ae114
#
_entry.id   9b9d93fd6ee37b6a5aaa4f4fe15ae114
#
_cell.length_a   1.000
_cell.length_b   1.000
_cell.length_c   1.000
_cell.angle_alpha   90.00
_cell.angle_beta   90.00
_cell.angle_gamma   90.00
#
_symmetry.space_group_name_H-M   'P 1'
#
loop_
_entity.id
_entity.type
_entity.pdbx_description
1 polymer ?
#
loop_
_entity_poly.entity_id
_entity_poly.type
_entity_poly.pdbx_seq_one_letter_code
_entity_poly.pdbx_strand_id
1 'polypeptide(L)'
;ARLSYDLATIHCDAPMDFHPEDAARKSWNDSALYDILLRLEFSKLIDKLGLSGHGAVEQKQTAFTGACESEIVTAQARMEELLAAFRERDHVSFLALPELRGVCVEWDEGGSGRAALFLPDQLDCYHDFLQGFFSPSVNKVTHDCKSLMGTLLEEDLELGGFLFDTAIGAYLLSPTDGSYELEKLSISYFNVETAKAKLYQDPDAFAPLADQAEPLAALVRHTALIDALYHEQREKIRELGLAQACYDIDLPLCAVLARMERAGFWVDRDALSLFGELLTSGIQREQEAIYSLAGEEFNILSTKQLGHILF
;
A
#
# COMPACT_ATOMS: atom_id res chain seq x y z
N ALA A 1 -9.70 -16.05 -39.98
CA ALA A 1 -11.00 -16.69 -40.27
C ALA A 1 -10.95 -18.21 -40.01
N ARG A 2 -10.04 -18.97 -40.70
CA ARG A 2 -9.97 -20.44 -40.56
C ARG A 2 -9.62 -20.89 -39.14
N LEU A 3 -8.58 -20.30 -38.53
CA LEU A 3 -8.21 -20.57 -37.15
C LEU A 3 -9.34 -20.21 -36.15
N SER A 4 -10.04 -19.11 -36.39
CA SER A 4 -11.19 -18.71 -35.56
C SER A 4 -12.36 -19.69 -35.69
N TYR A 5 -12.58 -20.23 -36.87
CA TYR A 5 -13.57 -21.26 -37.08
C TYR A 5 -13.20 -22.57 -36.37
N ASP A 6 -11.95 -23.00 -36.52
CA ASP A 6 -11.44 -24.22 -35.86
C ASP A 6 -11.53 -24.13 -34.35
N LEU A 7 -11.18 -22.95 -33.76
CA LEU A 7 -11.27 -22.70 -32.31
C LEU A 7 -12.72 -22.60 -31.80
N ALA A 8 -13.65 -22.16 -32.63
CA ALA A 8 -15.07 -22.04 -32.29
C ALA A 8 -15.86 -23.35 -32.54
N THR A 9 -15.28 -24.31 -33.24
CA THR A 9 -15.94 -25.58 -33.53
C THR A 9 -15.96 -26.48 -32.29
N ILE A 10 -17.14 -26.94 -31.89
CA ILE A 10 -17.30 -27.86 -30.77
C ILE A 10 -16.82 -29.27 -31.22
N HIS A 11 -15.84 -29.79 -30.52
CA HIS A 11 -15.36 -31.17 -30.68
C HIS A 11 -16.10 -32.07 -29.70
N CYS A 12 -16.94 -32.97 -30.22
CA CYS A 12 -17.71 -33.92 -29.43
C CYS A 12 -16.94 -35.19 -29.06
N ASP A 13 -15.75 -35.35 -29.63
CA ASP A 13 -14.87 -36.52 -29.51
C ASP A 13 -13.58 -36.22 -28.71
N ALA A 14 -13.56 -35.09 -28.01
CA ALA A 14 -12.44 -34.74 -27.13
C ALA A 14 -12.24 -35.85 -26.09
N PRO A 15 -11.00 -36.35 -25.91
CA PRO A 15 -10.70 -37.38 -24.92
C PRO A 15 -10.90 -36.82 -23.52
N MET A 16 -11.99 -37.20 -22.85
CA MET A 16 -12.30 -36.80 -21.48
C MET A 16 -12.59 -38.04 -20.65
N ASP A 17 -11.93 -38.15 -19.51
CA ASP A 17 -12.26 -39.11 -18.47
C ASP A 17 -13.19 -38.43 -17.45
N PHE A 18 -14.45 -38.25 -17.86
CA PHE A 18 -15.46 -37.53 -17.09
C PHE A 18 -16.81 -38.20 -17.24
N HIS A 19 -17.46 -38.48 -16.11
CA HIS A 19 -18.81 -38.97 -16.04
C HIS A 19 -19.74 -37.87 -15.51
N PRO A 20 -20.96 -37.68 -16.04
CA PRO A 20 -21.91 -36.65 -15.59
C PRO A 20 -22.20 -36.69 -14.08
N GLU A 21 -22.11 -37.88 -13.47
CA GLU A 21 -22.30 -38.12 -12.03
C GLU A 21 -21.21 -37.41 -11.20
N ASP A 22 -19.99 -37.26 -11.76
CA ASP A 22 -18.87 -36.57 -11.10
C ASP A 22 -19.12 -35.05 -10.94
N ALA A 23 -20.01 -34.50 -11.80
CA ALA A 23 -20.44 -33.10 -11.76
C ALA A 23 -21.53 -32.83 -10.71
N ALA A 24 -21.97 -33.85 -9.98
CA ALA A 24 -22.96 -33.67 -8.93
C ALA A 24 -22.42 -32.63 -7.90
N ARG A 25 -23.25 -31.59 -7.63
CA ARG A 25 -22.89 -30.52 -6.70
C ARG A 25 -22.67 -31.10 -5.31
N LYS A 26 -21.44 -31.00 -4.81
CA LYS A 26 -21.04 -31.35 -3.42
C LYS A 26 -21.07 -30.08 -2.56
N SER A 27 -21.07 -30.24 -1.25
CA SER A 27 -20.81 -29.13 -0.31
C SER A 27 -19.42 -28.55 -0.59
N TRP A 28 -19.30 -27.24 -0.47
CA TRP A 28 -18.00 -26.58 -0.62
C TRP A 28 -17.08 -26.92 0.55
N ASN A 29 -15.80 -26.92 0.29
CA ASN A 29 -14.80 -26.82 1.34
C ASN A 29 -14.56 -25.33 1.60
N ASP A 30 -15.26 -24.79 2.59
CA ASP A 30 -15.28 -23.35 2.89
C ASP A 30 -13.88 -22.82 3.21
N SER A 31 -13.05 -23.61 3.90
CA SER A 31 -11.66 -23.23 4.21
C SER A 31 -10.80 -23.13 2.95
N ALA A 32 -10.81 -24.17 2.11
CA ALA A 32 -10.02 -24.14 0.86
C ALA A 32 -10.51 -23.06 -0.12
N LEU A 33 -11.83 -22.80 -0.13
CA LEU A 33 -12.43 -21.74 -0.94
C LEU A 33 -12.00 -20.37 -0.43
N TYR A 34 -12.01 -20.14 0.90
CA TYR A 34 -11.52 -18.94 1.54
C TYR A 34 -10.06 -18.66 1.15
N ASP A 35 -9.16 -19.64 1.27
CA ASP A 35 -7.75 -19.50 0.97
C ASP A 35 -7.50 -19.15 -0.52
N ILE A 36 -8.28 -19.77 -1.43
CA ILE A 36 -8.20 -19.45 -2.87
C ILE A 36 -8.68 -18.03 -3.14
N LEU A 37 -9.83 -17.63 -2.58
CA LEU A 37 -10.39 -16.31 -2.80
C LEU A 37 -9.53 -15.21 -2.17
N LEU A 38 -8.92 -15.48 -1.02
CA LEU A 38 -7.98 -14.58 -0.37
C LEU A 38 -6.72 -14.37 -1.26
N ARG A 39 -6.13 -15.46 -1.75
CA ARG A 39 -4.98 -15.40 -2.66
C ARG A 39 -5.29 -14.66 -3.98
N LEU A 40 -6.54 -14.71 -4.44
CA LEU A 40 -7.02 -14.02 -5.64
C LEU A 40 -7.53 -12.60 -5.35
N GLU A 41 -7.41 -12.13 -4.11
CA GLU A 41 -7.87 -10.81 -3.64
C GLU A 41 -9.38 -10.55 -3.85
N PHE A 42 -10.20 -11.59 -3.81
CA PHE A 42 -11.65 -11.49 -3.97
C PHE A 42 -12.40 -11.23 -2.65
N SER A 43 -11.95 -10.21 -1.88
CA SER A 43 -12.51 -9.87 -0.57
C SER A 43 -14.03 -9.70 -0.58
N LYS A 44 -14.57 -8.99 -1.59
CA LYS A 44 -16.03 -8.83 -1.75
C LYS A 44 -16.78 -10.15 -1.94
N LEU A 45 -16.12 -11.15 -2.50
CA LEU A 45 -16.72 -12.46 -2.70
C LEU A 45 -16.67 -13.30 -1.41
N ILE A 46 -15.59 -13.16 -0.65
CA ILE A 46 -15.46 -13.74 0.71
C ILE A 46 -16.61 -13.26 1.60
N ASP A 47 -16.84 -11.94 1.66
CA ASP A 47 -17.93 -11.34 2.43
C ASP A 47 -19.32 -11.82 1.95
N LYS A 48 -19.52 -11.80 0.62
CA LYS A 48 -20.80 -12.20 0.00
C LYS A 48 -21.14 -13.65 0.24
N LEU A 49 -20.15 -14.54 0.33
CA LEU A 49 -20.32 -15.97 0.58
C LEU A 49 -20.32 -16.31 2.07
N GLY A 50 -20.09 -15.33 2.96
CA GLY A 50 -20.07 -15.53 4.41
C GLY A 50 -18.90 -16.40 4.88
N LEU A 51 -17.76 -16.37 4.14
CA LEU A 51 -16.59 -17.19 4.42
C LEU A 51 -15.64 -16.57 5.44
N SER A 52 -15.88 -15.33 5.87
CA SER A 52 -15.09 -14.65 6.89
C SER A 52 -15.03 -15.50 8.17
N GLY A 53 -13.83 -15.89 8.57
CA GLY A 53 -13.61 -16.80 9.72
C GLY A 53 -13.45 -18.29 9.40
N HIS A 54 -13.55 -18.69 8.15
CA HIS A 54 -13.37 -20.08 7.69
C HIS A 54 -11.95 -20.42 7.22
N GLY A 55 -10.97 -19.50 7.36
CA GLY A 55 -9.59 -19.75 6.98
C GLY A 55 -9.04 -21.03 7.63
N ALA A 56 -8.32 -21.85 6.86
CA ALA A 56 -7.71 -23.07 7.38
C ALA A 56 -6.67 -22.70 8.45
N VAL A 57 -6.82 -23.28 9.63
CA VAL A 57 -5.92 -23.13 10.78
C VAL A 57 -4.60 -23.93 10.58
N GLU A 58 -4.27 -24.33 9.38
CA GLU A 58 -2.91 -24.72 9.03
C GLU A 58 -2.17 -23.53 8.43
N GLN A 59 -2.06 -22.48 9.21
CA GLN A 59 -1.04 -21.48 9.02
C GLN A 59 0.31 -22.22 9.10
N LYS A 60 1.08 -22.24 7.99
CA LYS A 60 2.50 -22.07 8.18
C LYS A 60 2.60 -20.86 9.12
N GLN A 61 3.02 -21.08 10.34
CA GLN A 61 3.36 -20.01 11.27
C GLN A 61 4.55 -19.24 10.67
N THR A 62 4.25 -18.42 9.69
CA THR A 62 5.13 -17.33 9.33
C THR A 62 5.03 -16.34 10.48
N ALA A 63 6.16 -15.93 11.00
CA ALA A 63 6.37 -15.30 12.28
C ALA A 63 5.70 -13.92 12.51
N PHE A 64 4.71 -13.54 11.70
CA PHE A 64 3.97 -12.31 11.89
C PHE A 64 2.75 -12.54 12.78
N THR A 65 2.93 -12.43 14.09
CA THR A 65 1.80 -12.43 15.06
C THR A 65 1.21 -11.03 15.23
N GLY A 66 1.93 -9.97 14.88
CA GLY A 66 1.53 -8.57 15.06
C GLY A 66 1.34 -8.19 16.54
N ALA A 67 1.81 -9.03 17.46
CA ALA A 67 1.68 -8.80 18.89
C ALA A 67 2.91 -8.03 19.38
N CYS A 68 2.76 -6.71 19.55
CA CYS A 68 3.75 -5.85 20.18
C CYS A 68 3.18 -5.24 21.44
N GLU A 69 3.97 -5.20 22.51
CA GLU A 69 3.67 -4.28 23.62
C GLU A 69 3.91 -2.85 23.16
N SER A 70 2.93 -1.99 23.36
CA SER A 70 2.98 -0.61 22.86
C SER A 70 2.80 0.40 23.99
N GLU A 71 3.47 1.54 23.84
CA GLU A 71 3.34 2.70 24.72
C GLU A 71 3.13 3.98 23.90
N ILE A 72 2.44 4.98 24.48
CA ILE A 72 2.43 6.35 23.98
C ILE A 72 3.43 7.14 24.80
N VAL A 73 4.41 7.76 24.14
CA VAL A 73 5.50 8.47 24.82
C VAL A 73 5.06 9.90 25.10
N THR A 74 5.02 10.24 26.40
CA THR A 74 4.61 11.58 26.86
C THR A 74 5.73 12.31 27.62
N ALA A 75 6.78 11.59 28.06
CA ALA A 75 7.86 12.14 28.85
C ALA A 75 9.13 12.32 28.01
N GLN A 76 9.74 13.49 28.06
CA GLN A 76 11.01 13.80 27.40
C GLN A 76 12.12 12.79 27.73
N ALA A 77 12.30 12.44 29.01
CA ALA A 77 13.31 11.47 29.40
C ALA A 77 13.15 10.10 28.74
N ARG A 78 11.89 9.64 28.56
CA ARG A 78 11.59 8.39 27.83
C ARG A 78 11.90 8.49 26.37
N MET A 79 11.57 9.62 25.74
CA MET A 79 11.91 9.90 24.35
C MET A 79 13.42 9.88 24.11
N GLU A 80 14.20 10.54 24.97
CA GLU A 80 15.67 10.57 24.90
C GLU A 80 16.28 9.17 25.07
N GLU A 81 15.79 8.38 26.03
CA GLU A 81 16.19 6.99 26.26
C GLU A 81 15.93 6.14 24.99
N LEU A 82 14.73 6.24 24.40
CA LEU A 82 14.38 5.48 23.20
C LEU A 82 15.22 5.92 21.99
N LEU A 83 15.42 7.22 21.78
CA LEU A 83 16.31 7.71 20.71
C LEU A 83 17.74 7.20 20.85
N ALA A 84 18.28 7.17 22.08
CA ALA A 84 19.59 6.59 22.34
C ALA A 84 19.61 5.08 22.00
N ALA A 85 18.59 4.34 22.43
CA ALA A 85 18.46 2.92 22.12
C ALA A 85 18.33 2.65 20.62
N PHE A 86 17.58 3.48 19.87
CA PHE A 86 17.39 3.33 18.43
C PHE A 86 18.70 3.51 17.64
N ARG A 87 19.61 4.36 18.10
CA ARG A 87 20.93 4.57 17.47
C ARG A 87 21.87 3.37 17.59
N GLU A 88 21.67 2.55 18.62
CA GLU A 88 22.49 1.35 18.88
C GLU A 88 21.94 0.09 18.19
N ARG A 89 20.78 0.19 17.53
CA ARG A 89 20.15 -0.95 16.85
C ARG A 89 20.56 -1.03 15.38
N ASP A 90 20.57 -2.24 14.85
CA ASP A 90 20.79 -2.47 13.42
C ASP A 90 19.75 -1.72 12.58
N HIS A 91 18.49 -1.73 13.01
CA HIS A 91 17.38 -0.96 12.46
C HIS A 91 16.23 -0.85 13.45
N VAL A 92 15.31 0.05 13.14
CA VAL A 92 13.96 0.12 13.68
C VAL A 92 12.97 0.25 12.53
N SER A 93 11.79 -0.35 12.67
CA SER A 93 10.71 -0.19 11.70
C SER A 93 9.76 0.90 12.16
N PHE A 94 9.24 1.72 11.23
CA PHE A 94 8.35 2.80 11.62
C PHE A 94 7.29 3.11 10.57
N LEU A 95 6.21 3.72 11.03
CA LEU A 95 5.16 4.29 10.21
C LEU A 95 4.81 5.69 10.70
N ALA A 96 4.91 6.68 9.83
CA ALA A 96 4.50 8.05 10.12
C ALA A 96 3.04 8.26 9.72
N LEU A 97 2.29 8.95 10.57
CA LEU A 97 0.96 9.43 10.25
C LEU A 97 1.04 10.59 9.24
N PRO A 98 0.01 10.81 8.43
CA PRO A 98 -0.02 11.92 7.48
C PRO A 98 0.36 13.27 8.15
N GLU A 99 1.11 14.10 7.43
CA GLU A 99 1.56 15.41 7.91
C GLU A 99 2.37 15.35 9.23
N LEU A 100 3.06 14.22 9.49
CA LEU A 100 3.81 13.97 10.73
C LEU A 100 3.00 14.18 12.02
N ARG A 101 1.67 13.93 11.97
CA ARG A 101 0.79 14.02 13.16
C ARG A 101 1.06 12.93 14.21
N GLY A 102 2.01 12.07 13.95
CA GLY A 102 2.52 11.05 14.85
C GLY A 102 3.49 10.13 14.13
N VAL A 103 4.35 9.48 14.89
CA VAL A 103 5.28 8.46 14.41
C VAL A 103 5.21 7.27 15.35
N CYS A 104 4.87 6.11 14.80
CA CYS A 104 4.94 4.83 15.50
C CYS A 104 6.25 4.14 15.12
N VAL A 105 7.04 3.78 16.10
CA VAL A 105 8.32 3.08 15.93
C VAL A 105 8.22 1.72 16.59
N GLU A 106 8.64 0.68 15.88
CA GLU A 106 8.70 -0.70 16.37
C GLU A 106 10.14 -1.20 16.33
N TRP A 107 10.50 -2.03 17.31
CA TRP A 107 11.79 -2.69 17.42
C TRP A 107 11.69 -4.04 18.12
N ASP A 108 12.62 -4.93 17.84
CA ASP A 108 12.74 -6.19 18.58
C ASP A 108 13.51 -5.97 19.90
N GLU A 109 12.97 -6.50 20.99
CA GLU A 109 13.61 -6.48 22.30
C GLU A 109 13.72 -7.90 22.86
N GLY A 110 14.83 -8.57 22.49
CA GLY A 110 15.09 -9.93 22.95
C GLY A 110 14.10 -10.99 22.43
N GLY A 111 13.59 -10.82 21.22
CA GLY A 111 12.61 -11.71 20.57
C GLY A 111 11.16 -11.32 20.84
N SER A 112 10.92 -10.16 21.43
CA SER A 112 9.58 -9.59 21.65
C SER A 112 9.48 -8.24 20.95
N GLY A 113 8.47 -8.06 20.11
CA GLY A 113 8.19 -6.77 19.48
C GLY A 113 7.75 -5.72 20.51
N ARG A 114 8.33 -4.54 20.43
CA ARG A 114 7.97 -3.35 21.19
C ARG A 114 7.61 -2.24 20.24
N ALA A 115 6.63 -1.42 20.59
CA ALA A 115 6.28 -0.25 19.81
C ALA A 115 6.08 0.99 20.68
N ALA A 116 6.46 2.14 20.15
CA ALA A 116 6.23 3.43 20.79
C ALA A 116 5.59 4.41 19.81
N LEU A 117 4.52 5.07 20.22
CA LEU A 117 3.87 6.13 19.48
C LEU A 117 4.25 7.49 20.05
N PHE A 118 4.73 8.38 19.20
CA PHE A 118 5.08 9.76 19.50
C PHE A 118 4.05 10.66 18.82
N LEU A 119 3.40 11.53 19.60
CA LEU A 119 2.33 12.43 19.13
C LEU A 119 2.66 13.88 19.51
N PRO A 120 2.48 14.86 18.63
CA PRO A 120 2.77 16.27 18.92
C PRO A 120 1.96 16.83 20.09
N ASP A 121 0.70 16.41 20.24
CA ASP A 121 -0.19 16.90 21.31
C ASP A 121 0.08 16.27 22.68
N GLN A 122 0.93 15.25 22.74
CA GLN A 122 1.22 14.50 23.97
C GLN A 122 2.71 14.54 24.39
N LEU A 123 3.57 15.03 23.51
CA LEU A 123 5.01 15.15 23.74
C LEU A 123 5.49 16.56 23.39
N ASP A 124 5.74 17.40 24.39
CA ASP A 124 6.15 18.80 24.19
C ASP A 124 7.42 18.95 23.33
N CYS A 125 8.35 17.98 23.40
CA CYS A 125 9.58 17.95 22.60
C CYS A 125 9.46 17.09 21.32
N TYR A 126 8.27 17.01 20.73
CA TYR A 126 8.03 16.19 19.55
C TYR A 126 8.91 16.58 18.35
N HIS A 127 9.15 17.87 18.14
CA HIS A 127 10.04 18.33 17.07
C HIS A 127 11.51 17.88 17.30
N ASP A 128 12.00 17.89 18.54
CA ASP A 128 13.33 17.37 18.89
C ASP A 128 13.40 15.86 18.61
N PHE A 129 12.31 15.13 18.91
CA PHE A 129 12.19 13.73 18.53
C PHE A 129 12.33 13.56 17.02
N LEU A 130 11.60 14.32 16.20
CA LEU A 130 11.67 14.22 14.73
C LEU A 130 13.09 14.50 14.23
N GLN A 131 13.76 15.56 14.73
CA GLN A 131 15.14 15.87 14.36
C GLN A 131 16.10 14.73 14.73
N GLY A 132 15.97 14.17 15.92
CA GLY A 132 16.82 13.06 16.39
C GLY A 132 16.54 11.76 15.61
N PHE A 133 15.29 11.47 15.37
CA PHE A 133 14.85 10.24 14.70
C PHE A 133 15.18 10.23 13.21
N PHE A 134 14.90 11.31 12.46
CA PHE A 134 15.19 11.41 11.04
C PHE A 134 16.65 11.76 10.70
N SER A 135 17.52 11.85 11.72
CA SER A 135 18.96 11.99 11.51
C SER A 135 19.57 10.71 10.90
N PRO A 136 20.76 10.81 10.26
CA PRO A 136 21.47 9.64 9.74
C PRO A 136 21.89 8.62 10.81
N SER A 137 21.86 8.99 12.09
CA SER A 137 22.32 8.14 13.20
C SER A 137 21.35 7.01 13.57
N VAL A 138 20.12 7.05 13.08
CA VAL A 138 19.11 5.99 13.28
C VAL A 138 18.84 5.28 11.95
N ASN A 139 19.07 3.98 11.89
CA ASN A 139 18.74 3.17 10.75
C ASN A 139 17.25 2.82 10.77
N LYS A 140 16.53 3.17 9.70
CA LYS A 140 15.07 3.09 9.63
C LYS A 140 14.58 2.28 8.44
N VAL A 141 13.58 1.45 8.70
CA VAL A 141 12.80 0.74 7.71
C VAL A 141 11.37 1.30 7.71
N THR A 142 10.80 1.55 6.55
CA THR A 142 9.45 2.10 6.44
C THR A 142 8.73 1.58 5.20
N HIS A 143 7.57 2.14 4.93
CA HIS A 143 6.75 1.90 3.76
C HIS A 143 6.40 3.23 3.10
N ASP A 144 6.61 3.35 1.76
CA ASP A 144 6.41 4.58 0.97
C ASP A 144 7.23 5.79 1.50
N CYS A 145 8.55 5.59 1.58
CA CYS A 145 9.45 6.62 2.09
C CYS A 145 9.48 7.89 1.24
N LYS A 146 9.21 7.81 -0.07
CA LYS A 146 9.24 8.99 -0.95
C LYS A 146 8.21 10.05 -0.55
N SER A 147 6.96 9.62 -0.31
CA SER A 147 5.89 10.52 0.14
C SER A 147 6.25 11.16 1.49
N LEU A 148 6.77 10.38 2.42
CA LEU A 148 7.25 10.88 3.71
C LEU A 148 8.41 11.87 3.56
N MET A 149 9.38 11.61 2.68
CA MET A 149 10.50 12.52 2.42
C MET A 149 10.05 13.89 1.92
N GLY A 150 8.94 13.95 1.17
CA GLY A 150 8.30 15.22 0.78
C GLY A 150 7.90 16.03 2.02
N THR A 151 7.18 15.41 2.94
CA THR A 151 6.75 16.07 4.20
C THR A 151 7.94 16.45 5.09
N LEU A 152 8.97 15.58 5.19
CA LEU A 152 10.18 15.92 5.96
C LEU A 152 10.90 17.15 5.40
N LEU A 153 10.94 17.30 4.08
CA LEU A 153 11.51 18.49 3.43
C LEU A 153 10.69 19.75 3.69
N GLU A 154 9.37 19.65 3.80
CA GLU A 154 8.50 20.78 4.15
C GLU A 154 8.77 21.28 5.55
N GLU A 155 9.07 20.37 6.49
CA GLU A 155 9.41 20.65 7.88
C GLU A 155 10.91 20.92 8.13
N ASP A 156 11.71 21.07 7.07
CA ASP A 156 13.17 21.27 7.10
C ASP A 156 13.92 20.20 7.92
N LEU A 157 13.42 18.96 7.89
CA LEU A 157 14.04 17.81 8.56
C LEU A 157 15.01 17.08 7.63
N GLU A 158 15.95 16.35 8.21
CA GLU A 158 16.92 15.54 7.48
C GLU A 158 16.28 14.31 6.84
N LEU A 159 16.80 13.88 5.68
CA LEU A 159 16.41 12.64 5.01
C LEU A 159 17.44 11.54 5.25
N GLY A 160 17.81 11.31 6.50
CA GLY A 160 18.90 10.41 6.86
C GLY A 160 18.44 9.04 7.36
N GLY A 161 19.31 8.03 7.23
CA GLY A 161 19.15 6.72 7.86
C GLY A 161 18.03 5.82 7.31
N PHE A 162 17.46 6.10 6.14
CA PHE A 162 16.52 5.19 5.49
C PHE A 162 17.27 3.98 4.94
N LEU A 163 17.09 2.84 5.58
CA LEU A 163 17.76 1.58 5.25
C LEU A 163 16.99 0.78 4.19
N PHE A 164 15.66 0.81 4.24
CA PHE A 164 14.81 0.05 3.35
C PHE A 164 13.39 0.63 3.27
N ASP A 165 12.75 0.39 2.14
CA ASP A 165 11.33 0.71 1.88
C ASP A 165 10.62 -0.53 1.37
N THR A 166 9.60 -0.97 2.10
CA THR A 166 8.88 -2.21 1.76
C THR A 166 7.96 -2.08 0.54
N ALA A 167 7.57 -0.87 0.14
CA ALA A 167 6.87 -0.65 -1.13
C ALA A 167 7.82 -0.79 -2.32
N ILE A 168 9.04 -0.23 -2.23
CA ILE A 168 10.10 -0.41 -3.23
C ILE A 168 10.51 -1.88 -3.31
N GLY A 169 10.70 -2.54 -2.16
CA GLY A 169 11.02 -3.96 -2.12
C GLY A 169 9.96 -4.82 -2.82
N ALA A 170 8.70 -4.54 -2.58
CA ALA A 170 7.59 -5.23 -3.24
C ALA A 170 7.55 -4.95 -4.75
N TYR A 171 7.76 -3.69 -5.16
CA TYR A 171 7.85 -3.31 -6.57
C TYR A 171 8.97 -4.05 -7.30
N LEU A 172 10.16 -4.12 -6.73
CA LEU A 172 11.28 -4.83 -7.33
C LEU A 172 11.04 -6.33 -7.50
N LEU A 173 10.32 -6.94 -6.55
CA LEU A 173 10.00 -8.37 -6.57
C LEU A 173 8.82 -8.70 -7.49
N SER A 174 7.86 -7.77 -7.66
CA SER A 174 6.66 -7.94 -8.48
C SER A 174 6.26 -6.64 -9.17
N PRO A 175 6.99 -6.17 -10.19
CA PRO A 175 6.79 -4.84 -10.79
C PRO A 175 5.46 -4.69 -11.56
N THR A 176 4.75 -5.78 -11.78
CA THR A 176 3.46 -5.81 -12.50
C THR A 176 2.25 -5.78 -11.56
N ASP A 177 2.45 -5.81 -10.25
CA ASP A 177 1.37 -5.77 -9.28
C ASP A 177 0.70 -4.38 -9.31
N GLY A 178 -0.62 -4.38 -9.22
CA GLY A 178 -1.41 -3.14 -9.36
C GLY A 178 -1.39 -2.23 -8.12
N SER A 179 -0.86 -2.69 -6.99
CA SER A 179 -0.78 -1.92 -5.73
C SER A 179 0.14 -2.60 -4.74
N TYR A 180 0.84 -1.80 -3.97
CA TYR A 180 1.78 -2.21 -2.92
C TYR A 180 1.35 -1.76 -1.52
N GLU A 181 0.05 -1.55 -1.31
CA GLU A 181 -0.51 -1.19 0.00
C GLU A 181 -0.25 -2.28 1.05
N LEU A 182 -0.01 -1.87 2.30
CA LEU A 182 0.34 -2.78 3.40
C LEU A 182 -0.69 -3.89 3.59
N GLU A 183 -1.98 -3.58 3.47
CA GLU A 183 -3.06 -4.57 3.58
C GLU A 183 -2.95 -5.68 2.52
N LYS A 184 -2.58 -5.32 1.29
CA LYS A 184 -2.38 -6.29 0.21
C LYS A 184 -1.10 -7.10 0.40
N LEU A 185 -0.02 -6.44 0.82
CA LEU A 185 1.24 -7.12 1.11
C LEU A 185 1.09 -8.09 2.28
N SER A 186 0.30 -7.75 3.31
CA SER A 186 -0.02 -8.66 4.40
C SER A 186 -0.66 -9.96 3.92
N ILE A 187 -1.62 -9.85 3.00
CA ILE A 187 -2.28 -11.02 2.41
C ILE A 187 -1.30 -11.82 1.54
N SER A 188 -0.56 -11.14 0.64
CA SER A 188 0.30 -11.82 -0.33
C SER A 188 1.51 -12.51 0.29
N TYR A 189 2.11 -11.94 1.35
CA TYR A 189 3.28 -12.48 2.01
C TYR A 189 2.95 -13.43 3.16
N PHE A 190 1.92 -13.10 3.94
CA PHE A 190 1.65 -13.78 5.21
C PHE A 190 0.27 -14.45 5.28
N ASN A 191 -0.58 -14.25 4.28
CA ASN A 191 -1.98 -14.72 4.27
C ASN A 191 -2.78 -14.22 5.50
N VAL A 192 -2.55 -12.98 5.90
CA VAL A 192 -3.17 -12.34 7.07
C VAL A 192 -3.90 -11.09 6.64
N GLU A 193 -5.17 -10.98 7.01
CA GLU A 193 -5.91 -9.71 6.91
C GLU A 193 -5.52 -8.78 8.05
N THR A 194 -5.27 -7.51 7.72
CA THR A 194 -5.02 -6.45 8.70
C THR A 194 -6.15 -5.44 8.71
N ALA A 195 -6.26 -4.66 9.78
CA ALA A 195 -7.16 -3.52 9.83
C ALA A 195 -6.81 -2.52 8.72
N LYS A 196 -7.78 -1.73 8.28
CA LYS A 196 -7.54 -0.71 7.25
C LYS A 196 -6.77 0.47 7.84
N ALA A 197 -5.84 1.03 7.07
CA ALA A 197 -5.06 2.22 7.43
C ALA A 197 -5.95 3.43 7.80
N LYS A 198 -7.14 3.52 7.25
CA LYS A 198 -8.15 4.52 7.59
C LYS A 198 -8.37 4.72 9.10
N LEU A 199 -8.24 3.67 9.91
CA LEU A 199 -8.49 3.73 11.35
C LEU A 199 -7.53 4.67 12.08
N TYR A 200 -6.27 4.71 11.67
CA TYR A 200 -5.25 5.56 12.29
C TYR A 200 -4.87 6.79 11.43
N GLN A 201 -5.29 6.81 10.17
CA GLN A 201 -5.07 7.96 9.28
C GLN A 201 -6.12 9.07 9.47
N ASP A 202 -7.23 8.76 10.16
CA ASP A 202 -8.23 9.75 10.51
C ASP A 202 -7.58 10.84 11.38
N PRO A 203 -7.75 12.13 11.07
CA PRO A 203 -7.21 13.24 11.86
C PRO A 203 -7.53 13.17 13.35
N ASP A 204 -8.70 12.67 13.69
CA ASP A 204 -9.21 12.62 15.06
C ASP A 204 -8.91 11.29 15.77
N ALA A 205 -8.25 10.32 15.10
CA ALA A 205 -8.00 8.99 15.65
C ALA A 205 -7.21 9.02 16.98
N PHE A 206 -6.33 9.99 17.15
CA PHE A 206 -5.50 10.16 18.35
C PHE A 206 -5.81 11.44 19.13
N ALA A 207 -6.98 12.05 18.90
CA ALA A 207 -7.42 13.20 19.68
C ALA A 207 -7.51 12.85 21.18
N PRO A 208 -7.26 13.82 22.10
CA PRO A 208 -7.17 13.54 23.55
C PRO A 208 -8.41 12.89 24.18
N LEU A 209 -9.58 13.04 23.54
CA LEU A 209 -10.86 12.49 24.04
C LEU A 209 -11.35 11.30 23.20
N ALA A 210 -10.60 10.87 22.18
CA ALA A 210 -10.96 9.73 21.36
C ALA A 210 -10.61 8.40 22.05
N ASP A 211 -11.32 7.34 21.67
CA ASP A 211 -10.88 5.99 21.99
C ASP A 211 -9.72 5.60 21.05
N GLN A 212 -8.51 5.67 21.59
CA GLN A 212 -7.28 5.45 20.84
C GLN A 212 -6.88 3.97 20.75
N ALA A 213 -7.59 3.05 21.41
CA ALA A 213 -7.17 1.66 21.54
C ALA A 213 -7.17 0.92 20.19
N GLU A 214 -8.24 1.02 19.41
CA GLU A 214 -8.34 0.36 18.12
C GLU A 214 -7.40 1.00 17.06
N PRO A 215 -7.35 2.34 16.89
CA PRO A 215 -6.38 2.98 16.01
C PRO A 215 -4.92 2.66 16.36
N LEU A 216 -4.57 2.66 17.65
CA LEU A 216 -3.22 2.32 18.12
C LEU A 216 -2.87 0.86 17.78
N ALA A 217 -3.77 -0.07 18.07
CA ALA A 217 -3.54 -1.48 17.75
C ALA A 217 -3.37 -1.71 16.23
N ALA A 218 -4.15 -1.02 15.40
CA ALA A 218 -4.03 -1.10 13.94
C ALA A 218 -2.70 -0.52 13.45
N LEU A 219 -2.29 0.65 13.97
CA LEU A 219 -1.04 1.32 13.63
C LEU A 219 0.17 0.48 14.02
N VAL A 220 0.21 -0.02 15.26
CA VAL A 220 1.27 -0.91 15.77
C VAL A 220 1.38 -2.17 14.93
N ARG A 221 0.25 -2.78 14.56
CA ARG A 221 0.23 -3.98 13.72
C ARG A 221 0.79 -3.72 12.31
N HIS A 222 0.49 -2.57 11.70
CA HIS A 222 1.06 -2.19 10.41
C HIS A 222 2.54 -1.87 10.51
N THR A 223 2.98 -1.26 11.61
CA THR A 223 4.42 -1.00 11.84
C THR A 223 5.19 -2.32 12.00
N ALA A 224 4.66 -3.28 12.76
CA ALA A 224 5.26 -4.62 12.88
C ALA A 224 5.21 -5.42 11.56
N LEU A 225 4.20 -5.18 10.71
CA LEU A 225 4.14 -5.75 9.37
C LEU A 225 5.29 -5.23 8.48
N ILE A 226 5.67 -3.95 8.60
CA ILE A 226 6.81 -3.39 7.86
C ILE A 226 8.09 -4.13 8.22
N ASP A 227 8.33 -4.43 9.48
CA ASP A 227 9.49 -5.21 9.93
C ASP A 227 9.49 -6.63 9.34
N ALA A 228 8.36 -7.32 9.42
CA ALA A 228 8.22 -8.66 8.86
C ALA A 228 8.44 -8.68 7.33
N LEU A 229 7.88 -7.69 6.61
CA LEU A 229 8.09 -7.53 5.17
C LEU A 229 9.54 -7.25 4.82
N TYR A 230 10.23 -6.41 5.61
CA TYR A 230 11.65 -6.13 5.41
C TYR A 230 12.49 -7.41 5.45
N HIS A 231 12.29 -8.27 6.43
CA HIS A 231 13.01 -9.53 6.53
C HIS A 231 12.77 -10.45 5.35
N GLU A 232 11.51 -10.63 4.93
CA GLU A 232 11.14 -11.47 3.79
C GLU A 232 11.64 -10.91 2.45
N GLN A 233 11.46 -9.61 2.22
CA GLN A 233 11.81 -8.97 0.96
C GLN A 233 13.33 -8.86 0.79
N ARG A 234 14.05 -8.51 1.84
CA ARG A 234 15.51 -8.40 1.83
C ARG A 234 16.18 -9.70 1.39
N GLU A 235 15.73 -10.84 1.91
CA GLU A 235 16.28 -12.13 1.53
C GLU A 235 16.00 -12.46 0.05
N LYS A 236 14.77 -12.25 -0.41
CA LYS A 236 14.38 -12.47 -1.82
C LYS A 236 15.13 -11.54 -2.78
N ILE A 237 15.28 -10.26 -2.44
CA ILE A 237 16.06 -9.28 -3.21
C ILE A 237 17.51 -9.74 -3.34
N ARG A 238 18.11 -10.26 -2.27
CA ARG A 238 19.46 -10.81 -2.27
C ARG A 238 19.57 -12.06 -3.16
N GLU A 239 18.64 -13.00 -3.02
CA GLU A 239 18.60 -14.24 -3.80
C GLU A 239 18.46 -13.99 -5.30
N LEU A 240 17.67 -12.98 -5.69
CA LEU A 240 17.45 -12.59 -7.09
C LEU A 240 18.53 -11.66 -7.65
N GLY A 241 19.54 -11.27 -6.84
CA GLY A 241 20.60 -10.34 -7.27
C GLY A 241 20.14 -8.91 -7.51
N LEU A 242 19.03 -8.48 -6.91
CA LEU A 242 18.44 -7.15 -7.05
C LEU A 242 18.95 -6.12 -6.04
N ALA A 243 19.91 -6.49 -5.18
CA ALA A 243 20.42 -5.64 -4.12
C ALA A 243 20.95 -4.28 -4.64
N GLN A 244 21.70 -4.28 -5.75
CA GLN A 244 22.22 -3.06 -6.35
C GLN A 244 21.09 -2.13 -6.82
N ALA A 245 20.06 -2.66 -7.48
CA ALA A 245 18.91 -1.87 -7.91
C ALA A 245 18.20 -1.23 -6.69
N CYS A 246 17.97 -2.01 -5.64
CA CYS A 246 17.30 -1.56 -4.42
C CYS A 246 18.08 -0.47 -3.69
N TYR A 247 19.35 -0.75 -3.33
CA TYR A 247 20.12 0.09 -2.39
C TYR A 247 20.92 1.21 -3.06
N ASP A 248 21.38 1.01 -4.30
CA ASP A 248 22.22 1.99 -5.00
C ASP A 248 21.42 2.87 -5.96
N ILE A 249 20.21 2.45 -6.35
CA ILE A 249 19.38 3.17 -7.34
C ILE A 249 18.04 3.62 -6.72
N ASP A 250 17.13 2.70 -6.44
CA ASP A 250 15.73 3.05 -6.16
C ASP A 250 15.55 3.75 -4.82
N LEU A 251 16.18 3.27 -3.76
CA LEU A 251 16.07 3.91 -2.45
C LEU A 251 16.69 5.32 -2.42
N PRO A 252 17.92 5.57 -2.91
CA PRO A 252 18.46 6.93 -3.03
C PRO A 252 17.67 7.84 -3.96
N LEU A 253 17.06 7.28 -5.02
CA LEU A 253 16.24 8.02 -5.98
C LEU A 253 15.03 8.67 -5.31
N CYS A 254 14.45 8.07 -4.28
CA CYS A 254 13.34 8.65 -3.53
C CYS A 254 13.64 10.06 -3.02
N ALA A 255 14.82 10.25 -2.42
CA ALA A 255 15.23 11.56 -1.92
C ALA A 255 15.45 12.58 -3.05
N VAL A 256 15.93 12.14 -4.21
CA VAL A 256 16.09 13.00 -5.40
C VAL A 256 14.72 13.42 -5.90
N LEU A 257 13.81 12.47 -6.10
CA LEU A 257 12.46 12.75 -6.59
C LEU A 257 11.68 13.64 -5.63
N ALA A 258 11.75 13.42 -4.32
CA ALA A 258 11.12 14.28 -3.31
C ALA A 258 11.62 15.73 -3.40
N ARG A 259 12.93 15.95 -3.58
CA ARG A 259 13.50 17.30 -3.80
C ARG A 259 13.06 17.92 -5.12
N MET A 260 12.97 17.13 -6.20
CA MET A 260 12.48 17.62 -7.50
C MET A 260 11.01 18.02 -7.40
N GLU A 261 10.18 17.23 -6.75
CA GLU A 261 8.77 17.53 -6.53
C GLU A 261 8.58 18.81 -5.68
N ARG A 262 9.38 18.97 -4.62
CA ARG A 262 9.39 20.21 -3.82
C ARG A 262 9.83 21.44 -4.61
N ALA A 263 10.83 21.31 -5.46
CA ALA A 263 11.30 22.41 -6.31
C ALA A 263 10.24 22.80 -7.34
N GLY A 264 9.49 21.82 -7.83
CA GLY A 264 8.48 22.00 -8.86
C GLY A 264 9.07 22.43 -10.20
N PHE A 265 8.20 22.86 -11.09
CA PHE A 265 8.56 23.47 -12.36
C PHE A 265 7.58 24.60 -12.70
N TRP A 266 8.05 25.55 -13.46
CA TRP A 266 7.22 26.67 -13.87
C TRP A 266 6.19 26.23 -14.91
N VAL A 267 4.93 26.67 -14.72
CA VAL A 267 3.84 26.43 -15.65
C VAL A 267 3.30 27.78 -16.14
N ASP A 268 3.29 27.96 -17.45
CA ASP A 268 2.63 29.11 -18.09
C ASP A 268 1.11 28.89 -18.07
N ARG A 269 0.46 29.55 -17.11
CA ARG A 269 -0.99 29.43 -16.93
C ARG A 269 -1.78 29.99 -18.09
N ASP A 270 -1.30 31.08 -18.71
CA ASP A 270 -2.00 31.74 -19.82
C ASP A 270 -1.92 30.86 -21.08
N ALA A 271 -0.75 30.29 -21.37
CA ALA A 271 -0.60 29.33 -22.47
C ALA A 271 -1.46 28.07 -22.25
N LEU A 272 -1.52 27.57 -21.02
CA LEU A 272 -2.36 26.42 -20.68
C LEU A 272 -3.87 26.71 -20.82
N SER A 273 -4.31 27.91 -20.38
CA SER A 273 -5.70 28.35 -20.53
C SER A 273 -6.09 28.49 -22.01
N LEU A 274 -5.23 29.15 -22.80
CA LEU A 274 -5.44 29.30 -24.24
C LEU A 274 -5.54 27.94 -24.94
N PHE A 275 -4.67 27.00 -24.58
CA PHE A 275 -4.73 25.63 -25.11
C PHE A 275 -6.01 24.91 -24.69
N GLY A 276 -6.47 25.11 -23.44
CA GLY A 276 -7.76 24.59 -22.95
C GLY A 276 -8.94 25.11 -23.75
N GLU A 277 -8.98 26.43 -24.08
CA GLU A 277 -10.01 27.05 -24.92
C GLU A 277 -10.00 26.46 -26.33
N LEU A 278 -8.84 26.28 -26.94
CA LEU A 278 -8.70 25.67 -28.26
C LEU A 278 -9.23 24.25 -28.29
N LEU A 279 -8.90 23.44 -27.26
CA LEU A 279 -9.41 22.08 -27.13
C LEU A 279 -10.92 22.04 -26.93
N THR A 280 -11.45 22.91 -26.06
CA THR A 280 -12.91 23.00 -25.79
C THR A 280 -13.68 23.36 -27.06
N SER A 281 -13.20 24.37 -27.80
CA SER A 281 -13.81 24.78 -29.06
C SER A 281 -13.75 23.66 -30.11
N GLY A 282 -12.63 22.93 -30.17
CA GLY A 282 -12.48 21.76 -31.02
C GLY A 282 -13.47 20.65 -30.66
N ILE A 283 -13.58 20.31 -29.38
CA ILE A 283 -14.52 19.29 -28.89
C ILE A 283 -15.96 19.69 -29.21
N GLN A 284 -16.34 20.92 -28.97
CA GLN A 284 -17.70 21.41 -29.29
C GLN A 284 -18.01 21.27 -30.78
N ARG A 285 -17.10 21.71 -31.65
CA ARG A 285 -17.28 21.59 -33.11
C ARG A 285 -17.47 20.14 -33.56
N GLU A 286 -16.63 19.24 -33.07
CA GLU A 286 -16.74 17.81 -33.43
C GLU A 286 -18.01 17.18 -32.85
N GLN A 287 -18.42 17.57 -31.63
CA GLN A 287 -19.65 17.12 -31.01
C GLN A 287 -20.90 17.58 -31.80
N GLU A 288 -20.95 18.83 -32.22
CA GLU A 288 -22.03 19.38 -33.07
C GLU A 288 -22.08 18.64 -34.42
N ALA A 289 -20.94 18.36 -35.03
CA ALA A 289 -20.86 17.57 -36.28
C ALA A 289 -21.39 16.16 -36.07
N ILE A 290 -21.06 15.48 -34.98
CA ILE A 290 -21.56 14.15 -34.63
C ILE A 290 -23.08 14.18 -34.46
N TYR A 291 -23.64 15.13 -33.71
CA TYR A 291 -25.07 15.27 -33.52
C TYR A 291 -25.84 15.57 -34.84
N SER A 292 -25.24 16.43 -35.67
CA SER A 292 -25.78 16.69 -36.99
C SER A 292 -25.86 15.44 -37.89
N LEU A 293 -24.80 14.60 -37.83
CA LEU A 293 -24.79 13.34 -38.60
C LEU A 293 -25.71 12.26 -38.01
N ALA A 294 -25.83 12.23 -36.68
CA ALA A 294 -26.71 11.31 -35.96
C ALA A 294 -28.20 11.69 -36.10
N GLY A 295 -28.50 12.97 -36.32
CA GLY A 295 -29.87 13.50 -36.36
C GLY A 295 -30.48 13.77 -34.96
N GLU A 296 -29.77 13.45 -33.90
CA GLU A 296 -30.17 13.68 -32.50
C GLU A 296 -28.95 13.88 -31.56
N GLU A 297 -29.21 14.50 -30.42
CA GLU A 297 -28.23 14.61 -29.34
C GLU A 297 -28.24 13.35 -28.46
N PHE A 298 -27.07 12.81 -28.16
CA PHE A 298 -26.89 11.64 -27.29
C PHE A 298 -25.57 11.72 -26.52
N ASN A 299 -25.40 10.88 -25.52
CA ASN A 299 -24.12 10.79 -24.81
C ASN A 299 -23.10 10.01 -25.63
N ILE A 300 -22.20 10.73 -26.32
CA ILE A 300 -21.15 10.17 -27.17
C ILE A 300 -20.21 9.22 -26.41
N LEU A 301 -20.01 9.43 -25.11
CA LEU A 301 -19.18 8.57 -24.25
C LEU A 301 -19.90 7.31 -23.79
N SER A 302 -21.21 7.19 -24.03
CA SER A 302 -21.98 5.99 -23.73
C SER A 302 -21.90 5.00 -24.88
N THR A 303 -21.11 3.93 -24.70
CA THR A 303 -20.99 2.85 -25.71
C THR A 303 -22.33 2.25 -26.11
N LYS A 304 -23.31 2.20 -25.19
CA LYS A 304 -24.67 1.72 -25.46
C LYS A 304 -25.45 2.66 -26.38
N GLN A 305 -25.43 3.99 -26.11
CA GLN A 305 -26.10 4.97 -26.93
C GLN A 305 -25.43 5.09 -28.31
N LEU A 306 -24.11 5.14 -28.35
CA LEU A 306 -23.34 5.15 -29.58
C LEU A 306 -23.64 3.93 -30.44
N GLY A 307 -23.71 2.73 -29.84
CA GLY A 307 -24.11 1.51 -30.58
C GLY A 307 -25.50 1.59 -31.17
N HIS A 308 -26.48 2.22 -30.47
CA HIS A 308 -27.85 2.39 -30.97
C HIS A 308 -27.93 3.37 -32.16
N ILE A 309 -27.04 4.37 -32.19
CA ILE A 309 -26.99 5.33 -33.31
C ILE A 309 -26.29 4.72 -34.54
N LEU A 310 -25.31 3.84 -34.36
CA LEU A 310 -24.50 3.28 -35.43
C LEU A 310 -25.11 2.04 -36.07
N PHE A 311 -25.94 1.27 -35.33
CA PHE A 311 -26.51 -0.03 -35.71
C PHE A 311 -28.02 -0.10 -35.48
#